data_40c06b618e38cf6694d4beb18395f240
#
_entry.id   40c06b618e38cf6694d4beb18395f240
#
_cell.length_a   1.000
_cell.length_b   1.000
_cell.length_c   1.000
_cell.angle_alpha   90.00
_cell.angle_beta   90.00
_cell.angle_gamma   90.00
#
_symmetry.space_group_name_H-M   'P 1'
#
loop_
_entity.id
_entity.type
_entity.pdbx_description
1 polymer ?
#
loop_
_entity_poly.entity_id
_entity_poly.type
_entity_poly.pdbx_seq_one_letter_code
_entity_poly.pdbx_strand_id
1 'polypeptide(L)'
;MEPLGEKCAVFGVYGTGLEVARLSFFGLFALQHRGQESAGIAVADGESITLHKGMGLVSQVFTEDNIKQLTGHISVAHNRYSTAGGSHVKHAQPMLVAGKGSVERPAEAPSAGMYPYVSLRSAPEDDSIALVHNGNLPSTKALADFLTSKKIDFSEYADSRMIAEAIGALMREGKELEEAIAEVYPLMTGAFSILIMSKDRLIAIRDACGIRPLSVARLNGGYVIASETCAYPTIGAEFVREIEPGEMVVIDDKGMRSRSLATPNPKLDIFEFVYFARPDSEILGKSVYEVRKNFGVQLAKENKIEADVVIPVPETAIPSAVGFSRASGIPMELALAKNRYIHRTFIQPEQHIREQGVKSKLTPIPMYIKGKRVIVIDDSIVRGTTSRQIVEMLFEAGATEVHFLVASPPVKFPDFYGIDTPDQKDLIAATKSVEEIQKHLKATSVRYLSYGGMIAATGLSEDQFCTSCFNGVYPIDIKERAQEITLK
;
A
#
# COMPACT_ATOMS: atom_id res chain seq x y z
N MET A 1 2.06 14.55 -10.09
CA MET A 1 2.40 13.15 -9.89
C MET A 1 1.14 12.36 -10.19
N GLU A 2 1.11 11.54 -11.24
CA GLU A 2 0.23 10.38 -11.30
C GLU A 2 1.07 9.22 -10.75
N PRO A 3 1.10 9.02 -9.44
CA PRO A 3 1.79 7.89 -8.87
C PRO A 3 1.01 6.64 -9.24
N LEU A 4 1.71 5.54 -9.32
CA LEU A 4 1.10 4.23 -9.11
C LEU A 4 0.17 4.37 -7.91
N GLY A 5 -1.08 3.93 -8.05
CA GLY A 5 -2.06 4.01 -6.99
C GLY A 5 -1.50 3.34 -5.73
N GLU A 6 -1.59 4.05 -4.62
CA GLU A 6 -0.99 3.61 -3.36
C GLU A 6 -1.76 2.42 -2.80
N LYS A 7 -1.09 1.66 -1.96
CA LYS A 7 -1.61 0.44 -1.34
C LYS A 7 -2.31 0.75 -0.04
N CYS A 8 -3.28 -0.08 0.32
CA CYS A 8 -3.89 -0.06 1.65
C CYS A 8 -2.87 -0.33 2.76
N ALA A 9 -3.20 0.06 3.98
CA ALA A 9 -2.50 -0.33 5.19
C ALA A 9 -3.44 -1.04 6.15
N VAL A 10 -2.97 -2.11 6.77
CA VAL A 10 -3.62 -2.77 7.89
C VAL A 10 -2.82 -2.55 9.16
N PHE A 11 -3.55 -2.40 10.28
CA PHE A 11 -2.98 -2.25 11.61
C PHE A 11 -3.89 -2.92 12.64
N GLY A 12 -3.32 -3.60 13.61
CA GLY A 12 -4.09 -4.27 14.67
C GLY A 12 -3.36 -4.23 16.00
N VAL A 13 -4.09 -4.16 17.09
CA VAL A 13 -3.57 -4.18 18.47
C VAL A 13 -4.37 -5.17 19.30
N TYR A 14 -3.67 -5.95 20.09
CA TYR A 14 -4.24 -6.79 21.16
C TYR A 14 -3.52 -6.51 22.48
N GLY A 15 -4.26 -6.15 23.52
CA GLY A 15 -3.68 -6.02 24.85
C GLY A 15 -4.62 -5.38 25.87
N THR A 16 -4.79 -6.08 27.00
CA THR A 16 -5.58 -5.57 28.14
C THR A 16 -4.89 -4.37 28.78
N GLY A 17 -5.64 -3.29 29.01
CA GLY A 17 -5.12 -2.06 29.60
C GLY A 17 -4.43 -1.12 28.62
N LEU A 18 -4.40 -1.46 27.32
CA LEU A 18 -3.92 -0.57 26.25
C LEU A 18 -5.07 0.28 25.72
N GLU A 19 -4.79 1.53 25.37
CA GLU A 19 -5.71 2.39 24.61
C GLU A 19 -5.69 2.02 23.10
N VAL A 20 -6.23 0.84 22.77
CA VAL A 20 -6.06 0.22 21.43
C VAL A 20 -6.56 1.10 20.28
N ALA A 21 -7.63 1.88 20.50
CA ALA A 21 -8.13 2.83 19.49
C ALA A 21 -7.13 3.96 19.21
N ARG A 22 -6.54 4.53 20.26
CA ARG A 22 -5.54 5.59 20.16
C ARG A 22 -4.24 5.10 19.54
N LEU A 23 -3.80 3.90 19.92
CA LEU A 23 -2.65 3.24 19.29
C LEU A 23 -2.90 2.97 17.82
N SER A 24 -4.11 2.54 17.44
CA SER A 24 -4.51 2.34 16.04
C SER A 24 -4.55 3.65 15.26
N PHE A 25 -5.02 4.74 15.87
CA PHE A 25 -4.95 6.06 15.26
C PHE A 25 -3.51 6.45 14.91
N PHE A 26 -2.57 6.35 15.86
CA PHE A 26 -1.17 6.68 15.60
C PHE A 26 -0.49 5.71 14.62
N GLY A 27 -0.83 4.42 14.68
CA GLY A 27 -0.36 3.42 13.72
C GLY A 27 -0.82 3.75 12.28
N LEU A 28 -2.11 4.04 12.10
CA LEU A 28 -2.64 4.46 10.80
C LEU A 28 -2.04 5.80 10.34
N PHE A 29 -1.83 6.73 11.26
CA PHE A 29 -1.19 8.01 10.93
C PHE A 29 0.25 7.82 10.42
N ALA A 30 1.01 6.91 11.04
CA ALA A 30 2.34 6.52 10.55
C ALA A 30 2.29 5.84 9.17
N LEU A 31 1.20 5.13 8.87
CA LEU A 31 0.96 4.43 7.60
C LEU A 31 0.12 5.25 6.59
N GLN A 32 -0.09 6.55 6.82
CA GLN A 32 -0.94 7.40 5.96
C GLN A 32 -0.45 7.49 4.50
N HIS A 33 0.84 7.28 4.25
CA HIS A 33 1.43 7.24 2.91
C HIS A 33 0.88 6.08 2.07
N ARG A 34 0.32 5.03 2.69
CA ARG A 34 -0.26 3.87 1.98
C ARG A 34 -1.70 4.08 1.55
N GLY A 35 -2.46 4.92 2.24
CA GLY A 35 -3.87 5.17 1.88
C GLY A 35 -4.36 6.52 2.38
N GLN A 36 -5.01 7.29 1.50
CA GLN A 36 -5.44 8.67 1.78
C GLN A 36 -6.92 8.91 1.46
N GLU A 37 -7.66 7.88 1.04
CA GLU A 37 -9.05 8.00 0.61
C GLU A 37 -10.05 7.81 1.75
N SER A 38 -9.83 6.78 2.56
CA SER A 38 -10.66 6.53 3.74
C SER A 38 -9.84 5.89 4.85
N ALA A 39 -10.31 6.05 6.08
CA ALA A 39 -9.75 5.43 7.26
C ALA A 39 -10.85 4.80 8.13
N GLY A 40 -10.51 3.76 8.88
CA GLY A 40 -11.44 3.13 9.80
C GLY A 40 -10.74 2.36 10.90
N ILE A 41 -11.38 2.31 12.07
CA ILE A 41 -10.96 1.55 13.26
C ILE A 41 -12.16 0.82 13.80
N ALA A 42 -12.01 -0.48 14.07
CA ALA A 42 -12.93 -1.28 14.86
C ALA A 42 -12.25 -1.73 16.15
N VAL A 43 -13.00 -1.74 17.23
CA VAL A 43 -12.52 -2.12 18.57
C VAL A 43 -13.47 -3.13 19.21
N ALA A 44 -12.92 -4.16 19.84
CA ALA A 44 -13.67 -5.15 20.62
C ALA A 44 -13.41 -4.96 22.12
N ASP A 45 -14.50 -4.97 22.92
CA ASP A 45 -14.47 -4.83 24.38
C ASP A 45 -14.64 -6.16 25.14
N GLY A 46 -14.74 -7.29 24.42
CA GLY A 46 -15.01 -8.62 24.95
C GLY A 46 -16.48 -9.02 24.81
N GLU A 47 -17.38 -8.08 24.61
CA GLU A 47 -18.82 -8.33 24.44
C GLU A 47 -19.28 -7.98 23.02
N SER A 48 -18.82 -6.87 22.48
CA SER A 48 -19.25 -6.33 21.20
C SER A 48 -18.08 -5.73 20.43
N ILE A 49 -18.30 -5.46 19.13
CA ILE A 49 -17.37 -4.75 18.26
C ILE A 49 -17.99 -3.39 17.92
N THR A 50 -17.26 -2.33 18.22
CA THR A 50 -17.60 -0.95 17.82
C THR A 50 -16.71 -0.50 16.69
N LEU A 51 -17.30 0.04 15.61
CA LEU A 51 -16.62 0.48 14.39
C LEU A 51 -16.89 1.96 14.13
N HIS A 52 -15.84 2.71 13.79
CA HIS A 52 -15.95 4.03 13.17
C HIS A 52 -15.05 4.09 11.93
N LYS A 53 -15.61 4.52 10.79
CA LYS A 53 -14.89 4.69 9.53
C LYS A 53 -15.47 5.83 8.69
N GLY A 54 -14.64 6.45 7.88
CA GLY A 54 -15.08 7.57 7.03
C GLY A 54 -14.14 7.81 5.85
N MET A 55 -14.62 8.67 4.94
CA MET A 55 -13.81 9.15 3.82
C MET A 55 -12.87 10.25 4.30
N GLY A 56 -11.62 10.26 3.82
CA GLY A 56 -10.61 11.26 4.16
C GLY A 56 -9.39 10.68 4.85
N LEU A 57 -8.47 11.58 5.23
CA LEU A 57 -7.27 11.24 5.99
C LEU A 57 -7.61 10.82 7.42
N VAL A 58 -6.73 10.07 8.07
CA VAL A 58 -6.89 9.64 9.47
C VAL A 58 -7.27 10.80 10.39
N SER A 59 -6.59 11.94 10.26
CA SER A 59 -6.86 13.13 11.06
C SER A 59 -8.16 13.87 10.71
N GLN A 60 -8.78 13.55 9.59
CA GLN A 60 -10.09 14.09 9.18
C GLN A 60 -11.24 13.20 9.62
N VAL A 61 -11.02 11.88 9.62
CA VAL A 61 -12.02 10.88 10.01
C VAL A 61 -12.13 10.78 11.53
N PHE A 62 -11.01 10.85 12.23
CA PHE A 62 -10.95 10.64 13.68
C PHE A 62 -10.75 11.94 14.44
N THR A 63 -11.64 12.18 15.40
CA THR A 63 -11.56 13.23 16.40
C THR A 63 -11.33 12.60 17.78
N GLU A 64 -10.91 13.41 18.75
CA GLU A 64 -10.74 12.94 20.13
C GLU A 64 -12.03 12.33 20.69
N ASP A 65 -13.19 12.87 20.33
CA ASP A 65 -14.49 12.41 20.82
C ASP A 65 -14.89 11.04 20.28
N ASN A 66 -14.66 10.77 18.97
CA ASN A 66 -14.99 9.47 18.44
C ASN A 66 -13.95 8.39 18.81
N ILE A 67 -12.68 8.75 19.00
CA ILE A 67 -11.67 7.83 19.53
C ILE A 67 -12.01 7.38 20.96
N LYS A 68 -12.49 8.30 21.83
CA LYS A 68 -12.89 7.95 23.19
C LYS A 68 -14.10 7.01 23.27
N GLN A 69 -14.93 6.96 22.24
CA GLN A 69 -16.08 6.04 22.16
C GLN A 69 -15.64 4.61 21.75
N LEU A 70 -14.46 4.45 21.17
CA LEU A 70 -13.91 3.17 20.75
C LEU A 70 -13.12 2.54 21.92
N THR A 71 -13.85 1.97 22.87
CA THR A 71 -13.29 1.34 24.08
C THR A 71 -13.16 -0.17 23.92
N GLY A 72 -12.06 -0.74 24.39
CA GLY A 72 -11.82 -2.19 24.34
C GLY A 72 -10.34 -2.56 24.47
N HIS A 73 -10.01 -3.80 24.16
CA HIS A 73 -8.67 -4.36 24.31
C HIS A 73 -8.13 -5.00 23.02
N ILE A 74 -8.93 -5.06 21.95
CA ILE A 74 -8.52 -5.51 20.63
C ILE A 74 -8.96 -4.48 19.60
N SER A 75 -8.12 -4.23 18.58
CA SER A 75 -8.50 -3.36 17.46
C SER A 75 -7.97 -3.87 16.14
N VAL A 76 -8.71 -3.58 15.06
CA VAL A 76 -8.23 -3.63 13.68
C VAL A 76 -8.52 -2.31 12.99
N ALA A 77 -7.60 -1.87 12.16
CA ALA A 77 -7.66 -0.56 11.54
C ALA A 77 -7.11 -0.58 10.12
N HIS A 78 -7.58 0.36 9.30
CA HIS A 78 -7.30 0.39 7.86
C HIS A 78 -7.19 1.80 7.31
N ASN A 79 -6.20 2.02 6.44
CA ASN A 79 -6.14 3.13 5.49
C ASN A 79 -6.37 2.59 4.09
N ARG A 80 -7.33 3.16 3.37
CA ARG A 80 -7.69 2.74 2.01
C ARG A 80 -7.16 3.70 0.96
N TYR A 81 -6.71 3.11 -0.14
CA TYR A 81 -6.64 3.72 -1.44
C TYR A 81 -7.57 2.98 -2.40
N SER A 82 -8.30 3.66 -3.28
CA SER A 82 -9.25 2.97 -4.17
C SER A 82 -8.53 2.29 -5.33
N THR A 83 -8.53 0.97 -5.32
CA THR A 83 -8.08 0.13 -6.44
C THR A 83 -9.26 -0.42 -7.23
N ALA A 84 -10.35 -0.78 -6.56
CA ALA A 84 -11.57 -1.31 -7.17
C ALA A 84 -12.81 -0.81 -6.44
N GLY A 85 -13.94 -0.67 -7.15
CA GLY A 85 -15.25 -0.36 -6.55
C GLY A 85 -15.55 1.13 -6.31
N GLY A 86 -14.68 2.06 -6.75
CA GLY A 86 -14.93 3.51 -6.62
C GLY A 86 -14.77 4.06 -5.20
N SER A 87 -14.83 5.41 -5.08
CA SER A 87 -14.65 6.14 -3.83
C SER A 87 -15.99 6.32 -3.10
N HIS A 88 -16.35 5.34 -2.28
CA HIS A 88 -17.59 5.37 -1.50
C HIS A 88 -17.38 4.78 -0.10
N VAL A 89 -17.99 5.36 0.92
CA VAL A 89 -17.85 4.94 2.33
C VAL A 89 -18.26 3.47 2.58
N LYS A 90 -19.13 2.90 1.74
CA LYS A 90 -19.52 1.49 1.82
C LYS A 90 -18.33 0.53 1.60
N HIS A 91 -17.31 0.97 0.85
CA HIS A 91 -16.09 0.22 0.57
C HIS A 91 -14.95 0.53 1.55
N ALA A 92 -15.13 1.52 2.44
CA ALA A 92 -14.18 1.76 3.51
C ALA A 92 -14.15 0.58 4.48
N GLN A 93 -12.96 0.24 4.97
CA GLN A 93 -12.76 -0.85 5.92
C GLN A 93 -12.51 -0.26 7.33
N PRO A 94 -12.72 -1.03 8.40
CA PRO A 94 -13.03 -2.46 8.52
C PRO A 94 -14.40 -2.86 7.98
N MET A 95 -14.52 -4.14 7.52
CA MET A 95 -15.78 -4.78 7.16
C MET A 95 -16.32 -5.51 8.39
N LEU A 96 -17.45 -5.09 8.92
CA LEU A 96 -18.14 -5.74 10.04
C LEU A 96 -19.18 -6.74 9.49
N VAL A 97 -19.10 -7.99 9.92
CA VAL A 97 -20.00 -9.08 9.56
C VAL A 97 -20.53 -9.75 10.80
N ALA A 98 -21.85 -9.90 10.89
CA ALA A 98 -22.49 -10.61 12.00
C ALA A 98 -22.36 -12.13 11.84
N GLY A 99 -22.03 -12.83 12.92
CA GLY A 99 -22.07 -14.28 13.00
C GLY A 99 -23.50 -14.81 13.04
N LYS A 100 -24.40 -14.15 13.82
CA LYS A 100 -25.83 -14.42 13.89
C LYS A 100 -26.55 -13.08 13.98
N GLY A 101 -27.60 -12.86 13.19
CA GLY A 101 -28.36 -11.61 13.23
C GLY A 101 -27.96 -10.58 12.16
N SER A 102 -28.48 -9.37 12.26
CA SER A 102 -28.19 -8.26 11.37
C SER A 102 -27.37 -7.20 12.09
N VAL A 103 -26.30 -6.72 11.47
CA VAL A 103 -25.58 -5.53 11.95
C VAL A 103 -26.53 -4.32 11.89
N GLU A 104 -26.67 -3.59 12.98
CA GLU A 104 -27.50 -2.39 13.03
C GLU A 104 -27.09 -1.38 11.94
N ARG A 105 -28.09 -0.65 11.43
CA ARG A 105 -27.90 0.31 10.34
C ARG A 105 -27.03 1.49 10.76
N PRO A 106 -26.30 2.11 9.81
CA PRO A 106 -25.48 3.26 10.10
C PRO A 106 -26.32 4.42 10.66
N ALA A 107 -25.77 5.14 11.62
CA ALA A 107 -26.25 6.47 11.99
C ALA A 107 -26.24 7.36 10.74
N GLU A 108 -27.26 8.23 10.63
CA GLU A 108 -27.46 9.08 9.45
C GLU A 108 -26.20 9.87 9.08
N ALA A 109 -26.00 10.06 7.76
CA ALA A 109 -24.91 10.87 7.25
C ALA A 109 -24.96 12.30 7.82
N PRO A 110 -23.81 12.91 8.16
CA PRO A 110 -23.79 14.24 8.74
C PRO A 110 -24.28 15.31 7.77
N SER A 111 -24.83 16.39 8.34
CA SER A 111 -25.22 17.62 7.64
C SER A 111 -24.09 18.17 6.77
N ALA A 112 -24.46 18.86 5.68
CA ALA A 112 -23.58 19.44 4.67
C ALA A 112 -22.26 20.04 5.21
N GLY A 113 -21.14 19.51 4.75
CA GLY A 113 -19.79 20.02 5.04
C GLY A 113 -18.82 19.05 5.73
N MET A 114 -19.31 17.92 6.25
CA MET A 114 -18.45 16.85 6.81
C MET A 114 -18.29 15.67 5.81
N TYR A 115 -17.11 15.04 5.84
CA TYR A 115 -16.89 13.82 5.09
C TYR A 115 -17.82 12.69 5.55
N PRO A 116 -18.40 11.87 4.63
CA PRO A 116 -19.28 10.77 5.00
C PRO A 116 -18.57 9.76 5.90
N TYR A 117 -19.20 9.40 7.00
CA TYR A 117 -18.72 8.39 7.94
C TYR A 117 -19.82 7.40 8.32
N VAL A 118 -19.39 6.28 8.92
CA VAL A 118 -20.25 5.22 9.43
C VAL A 118 -19.77 4.84 10.83
N SER A 119 -20.68 4.82 11.81
CA SER A 119 -20.46 4.26 13.14
C SER A 119 -21.44 3.11 13.39
N LEU A 120 -20.92 1.94 13.78
CA LEU A 120 -21.69 0.73 14.01
C LEU A 120 -21.26 0.08 15.32
N ARG A 121 -22.18 -0.64 15.96
CA ARG A 121 -21.90 -1.55 17.07
C ARG A 121 -22.60 -2.89 16.82
N SER A 122 -21.90 -4.01 17.03
CA SER A 122 -22.51 -5.34 16.98
C SER A 122 -23.32 -5.62 18.24
N ALA A 123 -24.32 -6.49 18.13
CA ALA A 123 -25.04 -6.97 19.30
C ALA A 123 -24.13 -7.87 20.16
N PRO A 124 -24.25 -7.87 21.49
CA PRO A 124 -23.40 -8.69 22.36
C PRO A 124 -23.53 -10.20 22.13
N GLU A 125 -24.71 -10.67 21.74
CA GLU A 125 -24.98 -12.07 21.41
C GLU A 125 -24.46 -12.53 20.04
N ASP A 126 -24.02 -11.59 19.20
CA ASP A 126 -23.50 -11.88 17.87
C ASP A 126 -22.02 -12.28 17.92
N ASP A 127 -21.70 -13.40 17.28
CA ASP A 127 -20.31 -13.79 16.98
C ASP A 127 -19.80 -13.01 15.78
N SER A 128 -19.81 -11.67 15.89
CA SER A 128 -19.39 -10.76 14.83
C SER A 128 -17.88 -10.76 14.66
N ILE A 129 -17.45 -10.52 13.42
CA ILE A 129 -16.05 -10.28 13.08
C ILE A 129 -15.88 -8.94 12.37
N ALA A 130 -14.73 -8.30 12.58
CA ALA A 130 -14.28 -7.16 11.80
C ALA A 130 -13.02 -7.55 11.02
N LEU A 131 -13.01 -7.26 9.69
CA LEU A 131 -11.94 -7.64 8.77
C LEU A 131 -11.35 -6.41 8.08
N VAL A 132 -10.02 -6.37 7.98
CA VAL A 132 -9.26 -5.41 7.17
C VAL A 132 -8.31 -6.15 6.24
N HIS A 133 -8.17 -5.65 5.00
CA HIS A 133 -7.44 -6.29 3.92
C HIS A 133 -6.53 -5.30 3.19
N ASN A 134 -5.25 -5.65 3.09
CA ASN A 134 -4.28 -5.03 2.20
C ASN A 134 -3.89 -6.02 1.12
N GLY A 135 -4.34 -5.78 -0.10
CA GLY A 135 -4.09 -6.64 -1.25
C GLY A 135 -5.18 -6.52 -2.31
N ASN A 136 -5.24 -7.50 -3.18
CA ASN A 136 -6.27 -7.64 -4.21
C ASN A 136 -6.36 -9.08 -4.69
N LEU A 137 -7.57 -9.55 -4.95
CA LEU A 137 -7.83 -10.83 -5.57
C LEU A 137 -8.09 -10.63 -7.07
N PRO A 138 -7.16 -11.01 -7.97
CA PRO A 138 -7.37 -10.95 -9.41
C PRO A 138 -8.61 -11.73 -9.86
N SER A 139 -8.95 -12.82 -9.14
CA SER A 139 -10.17 -13.56 -9.35
C SER A 139 -10.91 -13.79 -8.04
N THR A 140 -12.18 -13.44 -8.02
CA THR A 140 -13.11 -13.71 -6.90
C THR A 140 -14.08 -14.86 -7.23
N LYS A 141 -13.87 -15.58 -8.33
CA LYS A 141 -14.83 -16.59 -8.83
C LYS A 141 -15.11 -17.69 -7.80
N ALA A 142 -14.08 -18.26 -7.18
CA ALA A 142 -14.26 -19.33 -6.18
C ALA A 142 -15.05 -18.83 -4.94
N LEU A 143 -14.81 -17.59 -4.49
CA LEU A 143 -15.59 -16.95 -3.44
C LEU A 143 -17.04 -16.71 -3.89
N ALA A 144 -17.25 -16.25 -5.11
CA ALA A 144 -18.58 -16.03 -5.68
C ALA A 144 -19.40 -17.33 -5.76
N ASP A 145 -18.78 -18.40 -6.25
CA ASP A 145 -19.40 -19.72 -6.30
C ASP A 145 -19.76 -20.23 -4.89
N PHE A 146 -18.86 -20.04 -3.93
CA PHE A 146 -19.10 -20.37 -2.53
C PHE A 146 -20.28 -19.57 -1.94
N LEU A 147 -20.28 -18.24 -2.07
CA LEU A 147 -21.34 -17.36 -1.55
C LEU A 147 -22.70 -17.69 -2.20
N THR A 148 -22.70 -18.00 -3.51
CA THR A 148 -23.90 -18.47 -4.23
C THR A 148 -24.45 -19.76 -3.60
N SER A 149 -23.57 -20.73 -3.28
CA SER A 149 -23.97 -21.97 -2.61
C SER A 149 -24.62 -21.73 -1.24
N LYS A 150 -24.20 -20.66 -0.56
CA LYS A 150 -24.74 -20.21 0.73
C LYS A 150 -25.96 -19.28 0.59
N LYS A 151 -26.40 -18.99 -0.63
CA LYS A 151 -27.54 -18.08 -0.94
C LYS A 151 -27.31 -16.64 -0.42
N ILE A 152 -26.07 -16.17 -0.44
CA ILE A 152 -25.69 -14.83 -0.05
C ILE A 152 -25.62 -13.96 -1.31
N ASP A 153 -26.32 -12.84 -1.34
CA ASP A 153 -26.20 -11.84 -2.41
C ASP A 153 -24.91 -11.00 -2.19
N PHE A 154 -24.03 -11.04 -3.17
CA PHE A 154 -22.76 -10.33 -3.18
C PHE A 154 -22.59 -9.37 -4.36
N SER A 155 -23.67 -9.05 -5.06
CA SER A 155 -23.65 -8.22 -6.29
C SER A 155 -23.00 -6.85 -6.11
N GLU A 156 -22.96 -6.30 -4.89
CA GLU A 156 -22.33 -5.03 -4.55
C GLU A 156 -21.04 -5.17 -3.72
N TYR A 157 -20.51 -6.38 -3.55
CA TYR A 157 -19.38 -6.61 -2.66
C TYR A 157 -18.04 -6.49 -3.38
N ALA A 158 -17.10 -5.77 -2.76
CA ALA A 158 -15.68 -5.90 -3.08
C ALA A 158 -15.12 -7.20 -2.48
N ASP A 159 -13.94 -7.61 -2.94
CA ASP A 159 -13.25 -8.82 -2.48
C ASP A 159 -13.16 -8.94 -0.95
N SER A 160 -12.79 -7.87 -0.26
CA SER A 160 -12.70 -7.82 1.21
C SER A 160 -14.03 -8.17 1.89
N ARG A 161 -15.16 -7.67 1.34
CA ARG A 161 -16.49 -7.99 1.86
C ARG A 161 -16.88 -9.44 1.55
N MET A 162 -16.55 -9.95 0.36
CA MET A 162 -16.80 -11.34 -0.01
C MET A 162 -16.04 -12.30 0.91
N ILE A 163 -14.77 -12.00 1.23
CA ILE A 163 -13.97 -12.78 2.19
C ILE A 163 -14.63 -12.80 3.57
N ALA A 164 -14.99 -11.63 4.09
CA ALA A 164 -15.62 -11.52 5.40
C ALA A 164 -16.96 -12.27 5.49
N GLU A 165 -17.80 -12.17 4.46
CA GLU A 165 -19.08 -12.88 4.38
C GLU A 165 -18.92 -14.40 4.22
N ALA A 166 -17.89 -14.84 3.49
CA ALA A 166 -17.60 -16.28 3.35
C ALA A 166 -17.20 -16.89 4.72
N ILE A 167 -16.36 -16.19 5.49
CA ILE A 167 -15.99 -16.60 6.86
C ILE A 167 -17.22 -16.56 7.77
N GLY A 168 -17.98 -15.46 7.76
CA GLY A 168 -19.21 -15.31 8.55
C GLY A 168 -20.27 -16.38 8.22
N ALA A 169 -20.38 -16.82 6.96
CA ALA A 169 -21.28 -17.88 6.57
C ALA A 169 -20.96 -19.21 7.25
N LEU A 170 -19.68 -19.58 7.33
CA LEU A 170 -19.23 -20.79 8.01
C LEU A 170 -19.41 -20.69 9.53
N MET A 171 -19.17 -19.50 10.11
CA MET A 171 -19.44 -19.28 11.54
C MET A 171 -20.95 -19.40 11.86
N ARG A 172 -21.84 -18.91 10.97
CA ARG A 172 -23.31 -19.10 11.10
C ARG A 172 -23.71 -20.58 11.06
N GLU A 173 -22.91 -21.43 10.41
CA GLU A 173 -23.07 -22.88 10.38
C GLU A 173 -22.48 -23.59 11.62
N GLY A 174 -21.90 -22.82 12.55
CA GLY A 174 -21.35 -23.34 13.82
C GLY A 174 -19.87 -23.68 13.77
N LYS A 175 -19.12 -23.27 12.72
CA LYS A 175 -17.66 -23.45 12.69
C LYS A 175 -16.96 -22.42 13.58
N GLU A 176 -15.90 -22.86 14.23
CA GLU A 176 -14.98 -21.96 14.94
C GLU A 176 -14.27 -21.03 13.92
N LEU A 177 -13.95 -19.81 14.35
CA LEU A 177 -13.39 -18.77 13.48
C LEU A 177 -12.11 -19.23 12.74
N GLU A 178 -11.18 -19.88 13.45
CA GLU A 178 -9.92 -20.35 12.85
C GLU A 178 -10.14 -21.43 11.77
N GLU A 179 -11.13 -22.31 11.98
CA GLU A 179 -11.50 -23.32 10.99
C GLU A 179 -12.26 -22.72 9.80
N ALA A 180 -13.13 -21.75 10.04
CA ALA A 180 -13.79 -21.01 8.98
C ALA A 180 -12.78 -20.27 8.08
N ILE A 181 -11.77 -19.61 8.69
CA ILE A 181 -10.67 -18.99 7.94
C ILE A 181 -9.90 -20.03 7.12
N ALA A 182 -9.52 -21.14 7.72
CA ALA A 182 -8.75 -22.19 7.02
C ALA A 182 -9.49 -22.78 5.83
N GLU A 183 -10.84 -22.88 5.90
CA GLU A 183 -11.66 -23.37 4.79
C GLU A 183 -11.87 -22.32 3.68
N VAL A 184 -11.94 -21.03 4.04
CA VAL A 184 -12.06 -19.94 3.06
C VAL A 184 -10.72 -19.63 2.39
N TYR A 185 -9.59 -19.83 3.09
CA TYR A 185 -8.25 -19.49 2.59
C TYR A 185 -7.96 -20.00 1.16
N PRO A 186 -8.20 -21.27 0.79
CA PRO A 186 -7.94 -21.76 -0.56
C PRO A 186 -8.88 -21.18 -1.64
N LEU A 187 -9.96 -20.48 -1.26
CA LEU A 187 -10.86 -19.82 -2.19
C LEU A 187 -10.36 -18.43 -2.59
N MET A 188 -9.37 -17.90 -1.89
CA MET A 188 -8.78 -16.58 -2.12
C MET A 188 -7.62 -16.69 -3.10
N THR A 189 -7.86 -16.36 -4.39
CA THR A 189 -6.79 -16.34 -5.41
C THR A 189 -6.25 -14.92 -5.56
N GLY A 190 -5.10 -14.64 -4.96
CA GLY A 190 -4.49 -13.30 -5.05
C GLY A 190 -3.53 -12.97 -3.92
N ALA A 191 -3.22 -11.70 -3.79
CA ALA A 191 -2.36 -11.16 -2.76
C ALA A 191 -3.20 -10.61 -1.61
N PHE A 192 -2.88 -11.03 -0.38
CA PHE A 192 -3.57 -10.51 0.80
C PHE A 192 -2.73 -10.57 2.07
N SER A 193 -2.74 -9.47 2.80
CA SER A 193 -2.41 -9.37 4.21
C SER A 193 -3.67 -8.91 4.92
N ILE A 194 -4.29 -9.80 5.71
CA ILE A 194 -5.61 -9.60 6.31
C ILE A 194 -5.50 -9.66 7.82
N LEU A 195 -6.18 -8.74 8.52
CA LEU A 195 -6.43 -8.87 9.94
C LEU A 195 -7.92 -9.08 10.17
N ILE A 196 -8.22 -10.01 11.08
CA ILE A 196 -9.57 -10.34 11.49
C ILE A 196 -9.63 -10.24 13.01
N MET A 197 -10.66 -9.59 13.51
CA MET A 197 -10.91 -9.47 14.93
C MET A 197 -12.28 -10.05 15.26
N SER A 198 -12.34 -10.88 16.31
CA SER A 198 -13.57 -11.22 17.02
C SER A 198 -13.60 -10.48 18.38
N LYS A 199 -14.54 -10.84 19.26
CA LYS A 199 -14.64 -10.25 20.60
C LYS A 199 -13.44 -10.55 21.50
N ASP A 200 -12.74 -11.67 21.24
CA ASP A 200 -11.75 -12.26 22.14
C ASP A 200 -10.37 -12.49 21.51
N ARG A 201 -10.22 -12.32 20.20
CA ARG A 201 -8.95 -12.60 19.51
C ARG A 201 -8.69 -11.71 18.32
N LEU A 202 -7.41 -11.50 18.04
CA LEU A 202 -6.88 -10.87 16.85
C LEU A 202 -6.17 -11.94 16.00
N ILE A 203 -6.55 -12.04 14.72
CA ILE A 203 -5.97 -13.00 13.78
C ILE A 203 -5.37 -12.25 12.62
N ALA A 204 -4.16 -12.65 12.20
CA ALA A 204 -3.53 -12.20 10.98
C ALA A 204 -3.33 -13.38 10.03
N ILE A 205 -3.60 -13.18 8.75
CA ILE A 205 -3.32 -14.15 7.69
C ILE A 205 -2.59 -13.48 6.54
N ARG A 206 -1.67 -14.22 5.92
CA ARG A 206 -0.89 -13.75 4.77
C ARG A 206 -1.01 -14.76 3.64
N ASP A 207 -1.08 -14.30 2.39
CA ASP A 207 -1.11 -15.18 1.23
C ASP A 207 0.15 -16.05 1.13
N ALA A 208 0.07 -17.17 0.38
CA ALA A 208 1.15 -18.15 0.27
C ALA A 208 2.44 -17.61 -0.36
N CYS A 209 2.36 -16.49 -1.08
CA CYS A 209 3.51 -15.80 -1.65
C CYS A 209 4.01 -14.66 -0.76
N GLY A 210 3.19 -14.18 0.18
CA GLY A 210 3.54 -13.04 1.02
C GLY A 210 3.80 -11.78 0.20
N ILE A 211 2.99 -11.56 -0.84
CA ILE A 211 3.16 -10.44 -1.78
C ILE A 211 3.21 -9.10 -1.04
N ARG A 212 2.34 -8.91 -0.03
CA ARG A 212 2.31 -7.70 0.80
C ARG A 212 3.02 -7.92 2.12
N PRO A 213 3.77 -6.91 2.62
CA PRO A 213 4.42 -7.02 3.91
C PRO A 213 3.40 -7.08 5.06
N LEU A 214 3.72 -7.85 6.08
CA LEU A 214 2.98 -7.94 7.33
C LEU A 214 3.92 -8.42 8.42
N SER A 215 3.91 -7.75 9.57
CA SER A 215 4.80 -8.09 10.69
C SER A 215 4.11 -7.95 12.04
N VAL A 216 4.70 -8.53 13.07
CA VAL A 216 4.25 -8.48 14.46
C VAL A 216 5.29 -7.86 15.37
N ALA A 217 4.83 -7.06 16.33
CA ALA A 217 5.61 -6.41 17.38
C ALA A 217 4.99 -6.64 18.76
N ARG A 218 5.77 -6.43 19.82
CA ARG A 218 5.31 -6.41 21.21
C ARG A 218 5.14 -4.99 21.73
N LEU A 219 4.13 -4.78 22.57
CA LEU A 219 3.87 -3.51 23.22
C LEU A 219 3.27 -3.73 24.61
N ASN A 220 4.02 -3.46 25.67
CA ASN A 220 3.54 -3.45 27.06
C ASN A 220 2.69 -4.69 27.43
N GLY A 221 3.17 -5.89 27.12
CA GLY A 221 2.47 -7.14 27.38
C GLY A 221 1.42 -7.55 26.34
N GLY A 222 1.14 -6.70 25.37
CA GLY A 222 0.30 -6.98 24.22
C GLY A 222 1.08 -7.15 22.92
N TYR A 223 0.35 -7.19 21.82
CA TYR A 223 0.89 -7.36 20.47
C TYR A 223 0.33 -6.33 19.50
N VAL A 224 1.13 -5.98 18.52
CA VAL A 224 0.76 -5.11 17.42
C VAL A 224 1.09 -5.79 16.10
N ILE A 225 0.20 -5.68 15.13
CA ILE A 225 0.41 -6.18 13.76
C ILE A 225 0.28 -4.99 12.81
N ALA A 226 1.21 -4.85 11.87
CA ALA A 226 1.21 -3.75 10.92
C ALA A 226 1.74 -4.17 9.55
N SER A 227 1.27 -3.46 8.51
CA SER A 227 1.80 -3.59 7.14
C SER A 227 3.27 -3.20 7.05
N GLU A 228 3.73 -2.20 7.81
CA GLU A 228 5.12 -1.75 7.82
C GLU A 228 5.66 -1.52 9.22
N THR A 229 6.96 -1.79 9.38
CA THR A 229 7.66 -1.63 10.65
C THR A 229 7.79 -0.18 11.10
N CYS A 230 7.70 0.80 10.20
CA CYS A 230 7.73 2.24 10.54
C CYS A 230 6.60 2.68 11.48
N ALA A 231 5.54 1.89 11.62
CA ALA A 231 4.45 2.16 12.55
C ALA A 231 4.84 1.90 14.02
N TYR A 232 5.77 1.00 14.28
CA TYR A 232 6.12 0.53 15.62
C TYR A 232 6.80 1.58 16.49
N PRO A 233 7.84 2.30 16.01
CA PRO A 233 8.48 3.35 16.82
C PRO A 233 7.51 4.47 17.23
N THR A 234 6.52 4.77 16.39
CA THR A 234 5.51 5.81 16.66
C THR A 234 4.71 5.55 17.93
N ILE A 235 4.54 4.27 18.29
CA ILE A 235 3.75 3.83 19.46
C ILE A 235 4.61 3.14 20.53
N GLY A 236 5.92 3.09 20.35
CA GLY A 236 6.84 2.44 21.29
C GLY A 236 6.76 0.89 21.27
N ALA A 237 6.34 0.29 20.17
CA ALA A 237 6.33 -1.16 20.01
C ALA A 237 7.67 -1.69 19.51
N GLU A 238 8.03 -2.90 19.94
CA GLU A 238 9.27 -3.59 19.57
C GLU A 238 8.99 -4.67 18.52
N PHE A 239 9.64 -4.58 17.37
CA PHE A 239 9.54 -5.56 16.29
C PHE A 239 9.93 -6.97 16.79
N VAL A 240 9.12 -7.96 16.43
CA VAL A 240 9.40 -9.38 16.76
C VAL A 240 9.83 -10.14 15.52
N ARG A 241 8.98 -10.16 14.48
CA ARG A 241 9.25 -10.83 13.20
C ARG A 241 8.25 -10.44 12.13
N GLU A 242 8.54 -10.74 10.90
CA GLU A 242 7.53 -10.78 9.85
C GLU A 242 6.60 -12.00 10.03
N ILE A 243 5.38 -11.90 9.52
CA ILE A 243 4.46 -13.03 9.39
C ILE A 243 4.80 -13.75 8.10
N GLU A 244 5.03 -15.06 8.20
CA GLU A 244 5.47 -15.87 7.07
C GLU A 244 4.39 -15.97 5.97
N PRO A 245 4.79 -16.14 4.69
CA PRO A 245 3.84 -16.48 3.64
C PRO A 245 3.05 -17.75 3.98
N GLY A 246 1.73 -17.71 3.80
CA GLY A 246 0.85 -18.84 4.11
C GLY A 246 0.59 -19.08 5.59
N GLU A 247 0.97 -18.14 6.46
CA GLU A 247 0.79 -18.26 7.91
C GLU A 247 -0.50 -17.59 8.38
N MET A 248 -1.14 -18.22 9.37
CA MET A 248 -2.14 -17.62 10.25
C MET A 248 -1.54 -17.46 11.64
N VAL A 249 -1.52 -16.22 12.15
CA VAL A 249 -1.14 -15.88 13.53
C VAL A 249 -2.41 -15.55 14.29
N VAL A 250 -2.57 -16.17 15.47
CA VAL A 250 -3.70 -15.93 16.39
C VAL A 250 -3.16 -15.39 17.69
N ILE A 251 -3.77 -14.31 18.17
CA ILE A 251 -3.43 -13.66 19.44
C ILE A 251 -4.70 -13.56 20.28
N ASP A 252 -4.67 -14.17 21.46
CA ASP A 252 -5.74 -14.18 22.45
C ASP A 252 -5.19 -14.16 23.88
N ASP A 253 -6.02 -14.48 24.87
CA ASP A 253 -5.63 -14.54 26.28
C ASP A 253 -4.57 -15.59 26.59
N LYS A 254 -4.37 -16.59 25.71
CA LYS A 254 -3.32 -17.62 25.82
C LYS A 254 -1.99 -17.17 25.20
N GLY A 255 -1.95 -15.98 24.59
CA GLY A 255 -0.81 -15.42 23.92
C GLY A 255 -0.85 -15.58 22.39
N MET A 256 0.32 -15.50 21.76
CA MET A 256 0.47 -15.60 20.31
C MET A 256 0.82 -17.03 19.91
N ARG A 257 0.06 -17.58 18.95
CA ARG A 257 0.34 -18.87 18.30
C ARG A 257 0.21 -18.74 16.79
N SER A 258 0.78 -19.67 16.05
CA SER A 258 0.68 -19.69 14.60
C SER A 258 0.33 -21.06 14.04
N ARG A 259 -0.26 -21.05 12.82
CA ARG A 259 -0.62 -22.22 12.06
C ARG A 259 -0.32 -21.97 10.58
N SER A 260 0.30 -22.92 9.90
CA SER A 260 0.47 -22.88 8.43
C SER A 260 -0.86 -23.22 7.76
N LEU A 261 -1.29 -22.37 6.82
CA LEU A 261 -2.46 -22.56 5.96
C LEU A 261 -2.08 -23.04 4.55
N ALA A 262 -0.84 -22.74 4.13
CA ALA A 262 -0.32 -23.14 2.82
C ALA A 262 1.20 -23.29 2.88
N THR A 263 1.77 -24.00 1.91
CA THR A 263 3.23 -24.09 1.73
C THR A 263 3.76 -22.71 1.31
N PRO A 264 4.74 -22.15 2.03
CA PRO A 264 5.33 -20.86 1.70
C PRO A 264 6.01 -20.87 0.32
N ASN A 265 5.77 -19.83 -0.47
CA ASN A 265 6.46 -19.54 -1.73
C ASN A 265 6.78 -18.03 -1.79
N PRO A 266 7.78 -17.55 -1.02
CA PRO A 266 8.03 -16.12 -0.84
C PRO A 266 8.20 -15.37 -2.17
N LYS A 267 7.42 -14.32 -2.37
CA LYS A 267 7.40 -13.47 -3.57
C LYS A 267 7.00 -12.04 -3.21
N LEU A 268 7.79 -11.37 -2.35
CA LEU A 268 7.50 -9.99 -1.98
C LEU A 268 7.43 -9.11 -3.24
N ASP A 269 6.42 -8.27 -3.33
CA ASP A 269 6.38 -7.27 -4.40
C ASP A 269 7.54 -6.28 -4.27
N ILE A 270 8.46 -6.30 -5.26
CA ILE A 270 9.67 -5.48 -5.24
C ILE A 270 9.38 -3.97 -5.24
N PHE A 271 8.18 -3.55 -5.66
CA PHE A 271 7.75 -2.16 -5.58
C PHE A 271 7.65 -1.63 -4.16
N GLU A 272 7.60 -2.51 -3.15
CA GLU A 272 7.77 -2.08 -1.76
C GLU A 272 9.12 -1.39 -1.56
N PHE A 273 10.20 -1.92 -2.13
CA PHE A 273 11.50 -1.26 -2.11
C PHE A 273 11.58 -0.08 -3.10
N VAL A 274 11.03 -0.21 -4.29
CA VAL A 274 11.12 0.86 -5.31
C VAL A 274 10.38 2.12 -4.87
N TYR A 275 9.13 1.99 -4.37
CA TYR A 275 8.26 3.15 -4.17
C TYR A 275 7.47 3.12 -2.86
N PHE A 276 6.80 1.99 -2.50
CA PHE A 276 5.68 2.05 -1.56
C PHE A 276 6.08 2.22 -0.10
N ALA A 277 7.04 1.41 0.37
CA ALA A 277 7.39 1.44 1.78
C ALA A 277 8.09 2.75 2.18
N ARG A 278 7.89 3.18 3.39
CA ARG A 278 8.63 4.33 3.94
C ARG A 278 10.11 4.00 4.06
N PRO A 279 11.02 4.97 3.88
CA PRO A 279 12.47 4.72 3.97
C PRO A 279 12.92 4.18 5.33
N ASP A 280 12.19 4.50 6.39
CA ASP A 280 12.45 4.06 7.76
C ASP A 280 11.82 2.69 8.11
N SER A 281 11.25 2.01 7.12
CA SER A 281 10.78 0.63 7.24
C SER A 281 11.89 -0.38 7.00
N GLU A 282 11.75 -1.55 7.62
CA GLU A 282 12.54 -2.75 7.37
C GLU A 282 11.66 -3.85 6.78
N ILE A 283 12.09 -4.49 5.71
CA ILE A 283 11.40 -5.58 5.01
C ILE A 283 12.42 -6.65 4.63
N LEU A 284 12.13 -7.92 4.90
CA LEU A 284 13.05 -9.06 4.68
C LEU A 284 14.43 -8.82 5.32
N GLY A 285 14.46 -8.20 6.51
CA GLY A 285 15.69 -7.86 7.21
C GLY A 285 16.54 -6.79 6.50
N LYS A 286 15.97 -6.01 5.57
CA LYS A 286 16.65 -4.94 4.84
C LYS A 286 16.00 -3.60 5.10
N SER A 287 16.81 -2.59 5.41
CA SER A 287 16.35 -1.20 5.46
C SER A 287 15.95 -0.73 4.05
N VAL A 288 14.72 -0.25 3.92
CA VAL A 288 14.22 0.33 2.65
C VAL A 288 15.10 1.49 2.18
N TYR A 289 15.56 2.34 3.12
CA TYR A 289 16.50 3.43 2.83
C TYR A 289 17.80 2.93 2.18
N GLU A 290 18.44 1.91 2.77
CA GLU A 290 19.70 1.37 2.25
C GLU A 290 19.52 0.69 0.90
N VAL A 291 18.43 -0.05 0.69
CA VAL A 291 18.12 -0.66 -0.61
C VAL A 291 17.98 0.41 -1.69
N ARG A 292 17.19 1.46 -1.44
CA ARG A 292 17.04 2.59 -2.38
C ARG A 292 18.35 3.30 -2.64
N LYS A 293 19.17 3.50 -1.62
CA LYS A 293 20.51 4.07 -1.78
C LYS A 293 21.38 3.19 -2.68
N ASN A 294 21.31 1.88 -2.53
CA ASN A 294 22.03 0.94 -3.37
C ASN A 294 21.52 0.94 -4.83
N PHE A 295 20.21 1.17 -5.06
CA PHE A 295 19.70 1.43 -6.42
C PHE A 295 20.45 2.59 -7.07
N GLY A 296 20.64 3.69 -6.34
CA GLY A 296 21.41 4.84 -6.83
C GLY A 296 22.88 4.53 -7.07
N VAL A 297 23.53 3.78 -6.18
CA VAL A 297 24.94 3.33 -6.38
C VAL A 297 25.06 2.49 -7.66
N GLN A 298 24.14 1.54 -7.85
CA GLN A 298 24.14 0.68 -9.03
C GLN A 298 23.83 1.47 -10.31
N LEU A 299 22.87 2.39 -10.25
CA LEU A 299 22.54 3.27 -11.36
C LEU A 299 23.73 4.11 -11.82
N ALA A 300 24.58 4.59 -10.88
CA ALA A 300 25.82 5.32 -11.19
C ALA A 300 26.89 4.43 -11.84
N LYS A 301 26.98 3.16 -11.43
CA LYS A 301 27.92 2.18 -12.04
C LYS A 301 27.54 1.87 -13.48
N GLU A 302 26.25 1.74 -13.76
CA GLU A 302 25.71 1.40 -15.08
C GLU A 302 25.70 2.60 -16.04
N ASN A 303 25.63 3.84 -15.49
CA ASN A 303 25.43 5.04 -16.29
C ASN A 303 26.45 6.12 -15.94
N LYS A 304 27.51 6.21 -16.72
CA LYS A 304 28.48 7.30 -16.62
C LYS A 304 28.00 8.50 -17.43
N ILE A 305 27.59 9.55 -16.75
CA ILE A 305 27.08 10.79 -17.36
C ILE A 305 27.86 11.95 -16.75
N GLU A 306 28.35 12.84 -17.61
CA GLU A 306 28.94 14.10 -17.19
C GLU A 306 27.83 15.10 -16.85
N ALA A 307 27.80 15.56 -15.61
CA ALA A 307 26.84 16.55 -15.16
C ALA A 307 27.41 17.37 -13.98
N ASP A 308 26.76 18.47 -13.68
CA ASP A 308 27.22 19.40 -12.67
C ASP A 308 26.47 19.24 -11.34
N VAL A 309 25.27 18.62 -11.37
CA VAL A 309 24.43 18.44 -10.19
C VAL A 309 23.48 17.25 -10.34
N VAL A 310 23.23 16.53 -9.25
CA VAL A 310 22.18 15.51 -9.10
C VAL A 310 21.02 16.10 -8.32
N ILE A 311 19.79 15.96 -8.82
CA ILE A 311 18.57 16.46 -8.19
C ILE A 311 17.58 15.29 -8.05
N PRO A 312 17.15 14.92 -6.83
CA PRO A 312 16.11 13.92 -6.65
C PRO A 312 14.71 14.49 -6.91
N VAL A 313 13.82 13.67 -7.46
CA VAL A 313 12.38 13.92 -7.37
C VAL A 313 11.93 13.56 -5.93
N PRO A 314 11.44 14.55 -5.15
CA PRO A 314 11.09 14.27 -3.77
C PRO A 314 9.77 13.48 -3.65
N GLU A 315 9.65 12.55 -2.68
CA GLU A 315 10.64 12.27 -1.63
C GLU A 315 11.28 10.88 -1.80
N THR A 316 10.69 10.00 -2.61
CA THR A 316 11.06 8.58 -2.77
C THR A 316 12.42 8.39 -3.41
N ALA A 317 12.82 9.25 -4.34
CA ALA A 317 14.10 9.16 -5.03
C ALA A 317 15.28 9.76 -4.24
N ILE A 318 15.06 10.41 -3.09
CA ILE A 318 16.15 11.02 -2.31
C ILE A 318 17.23 10.00 -1.93
N PRO A 319 16.94 8.81 -1.37
CA PRO A 319 18.00 7.84 -1.04
C PRO A 319 18.79 7.39 -2.27
N SER A 320 18.12 7.19 -3.43
CA SER A 320 18.77 6.82 -4.69
C SER A 320 19.71 7.92 -5.17
N ALA A 321 19.30 9.18 -5.09
CA ALA A 321 20.15 10.32 -5.44
C ALA A 321 21.37 10.45 -4.52
N VAL A 322 21.22 10.18 -3.22
CA VAL A 322 22.34 10.11 -2.27
C VAL A 322 23.33 9.01 -2.67
N GLY A 323 22.84 7.82 -3.03
CA GLY A 323 23.67 6.70 -3.49
C GLY A 323 24.39 7.03 -4.79
N PHE A 324 23.69 7.58 -5.76
CA PHE A 324 24.23 8.00 -7.06
C PHE A 324 25.32 9.06 -6.89
N SER A 325 25.02 10.13 -6.16
CA SER A 325 25.99 11.22 -5.90
C SER A 325 27.28 10.72 -5.27
N ARG A 326 27.18 9.88 -4.25
CA ARG A 326 28.34 9.28 -3.58
C ARG A 326 29.19 8.40 -4.51
N ALA A 327 28.53 7.64 -5.39
CA ALA A 327 29.22 6.72 -6.31
C ALA A 327 29.80 7.43 -7.54
N SER A 328 29.15 8.48 -8.05
CA SER A 328 29.61 9.26 -9.22
C SER A 328 30.56 10.40 -8.86
N GLY A 329 30.54 10.89 -7.62
CA GLY A 329 31.24 12.10 -7.19
C GLY A 329 30.57 13.40 -7.60
N ILE A 330 29.41 13.35 -8.30
CA ILE A 330 28.65 14.54 -8.69
C ILE A 330 27.85 15.05 -7.48
N PRO A 331 27.93 16.35 -7.12
CA PRO A 331 27.24 16.89 -5.96
C PRO A 331 25.71 16.80 -6.11
N MET A 332 25.02 16.52 -5.00
CA MET A 332 23.56 16.46 -4.95
C MET A 332 22.98 17.72 -4.31
N GLU A 333 21.88 18.22 -4.87
CA GLU A 333 21.12 19.35 -4.34
C GLU A 333 19.62 19.03 -4.31
N LEU A 334 18.91 19.44 -3.25
CA LEU A 334 17.46 19.36 -3.15
C LEU A 334 16.79 20.53 -3.89
N ALA A 335 17.05 20.62 -5.19
CA ALA A 335 16.64 21.76 -6.02
C ALA A 335 15.22 21.61 -6.63
N LEU A 336 14.45 20.62 -6.20
CA LEU A 336 13.01 20.52 -6.41
C LEU A 336 12.31 20.55 -5.05
N ALA A 337 11.71 21.70 -4.70
CA ALA A 337 10.99 21.88 -3.46
C ALA A 337 9.54 21.34 -3.61
N LYS A 338 9.15 20.43 -2.71
CA LYS A 338 7.78 19.91 -2.64
C LYS A 338 6.93 20.78 -1.71
N ASN A 339 5.77 21.23 -2.21
CA ASN A 339 4.80 21.91 -1.37
C ASN A 339 4.09 20.87 -0.47
N ARG A 340 4.44 20.84 0.82
CA ARG A 340 3.91 19.89 1.81
C ARG A 340 2.47 20.19 2.23
N TYR A 341 1.96 21.38 1.95
CA TYR A 341 0.61 21.82 2.34
C TYR A 341 -0.45 21.55 1.28
N ILE A 342 -0.04 21.13 0.07
CA ILE A 342 -0.97 20.69 -0.96
C ILE A 342 -1.19 19.20 -0.79
N HIS A 343 -2.25 18.84 -0.07
CA HIS A 343 -2.76 17.47 -0.03
C HIS A 343 -3.43 17.11 -1.36
N ARG A 344 -3.59 15.82 -1.66
CA ARG A 344 -4.46 15.38 -2.75
C ARG A 344 -5.88 15.85 -2.45
N THR A 345 -6.34 16.86 -3.16
CA THR A 345 -7.76 17.23 -3.19
C THR A 345 -8.48 16.17 -4.00
N PHE A 346 -9.36 15.42 -3.33
CA PHE A 346 -10.35 14.60 -3.98
C PHE A 346 -11.22 15.50 -4.85
N ILE A 347 -11.44 15.07 -6.12
CA ILE A 347 -12.38 15.63 -7.08
C ILE A 347 -11.93 16.98 -7.68
N GLN A 348 -11.17 16.92 -8.76
CA GLN A 348 -11.20 17.96 -9.78
C GLN A 348 -11.40 17.29 -11.15
N PRO A 349 -12.56 17.49 -11.80
CA PRO A 349 -12.94 16.79 -13.04
C PRO A 349 -12.22 17.28 -14.29
N GLU A 350 -11.54 18.42 -14.27
CA GLU A 350 -11.03 19.06 -15.47
C GLU A 350 -9.53 18.82 -15.72
N GLN A 351 -9.21 18.40 -16.93
CA GLN A 351 -7.84 18.11 -17.41
C GLN A 351 -6.89 19.30 -17.26
N HIS A 352 -7.38 20.52 -17.42
CA HIS A 352 -6.61 21.77 -17.29
C HIS A 352 -6.12 22.02 -15.85
N ILE A 353 -6.85 21.57 -14.82
CA ILE A 353 -6.47 21.68 -13.42
C ILE A 353 -5.40 20.64 -13.05
N ARG A 354 -5.38 19.49 -13.74
CA ARG A 354 -4.33 18.46 -13.56
C ARG A 354 -2.95 18.95 -14.04
N GLU A 355 -2.89 19.74 -15.11
CA GLU A 355 -1.63 20.30 -15.64
C GLU A 355 -1.05 21.36 -14.70
N GLN A 356 -1.88 22.20 -14.07
CA GLN A 356 -1.45 23.12 -13.01
C GLN A 356 -1.05 22.40 -11.70
N GLY A 357 -1.56 21.18 -11.50
CA GLY A 357 -1.36 20.40 -10.27
C GLY A 357 0.09 19.99 -10.00
N VAL A 358 0.93 19.79 -11.02
CA VAL A 358 2.36 19.45 -10.80
C VAL A 358 3.16 20.70 -10.51
N LYS A 359 2.94 21.79 -11.23
CA LYS A 359 3.61 23.09 -10.97
C LYS A 359 3.28 23.64 -9.60
N SER A 360 2.11 23.33 -9.04
CA SER A 360 1.75 23.70 -7.67
C SER A 360 2.40 22.80 -6.59
N LYS A 361 2.76 21.55 -6.95
CA LYS A 361 3.33 20.57 -6.01
C LYS A 361 4.85 20.59 -5.94
N LEU A 362 5.51 20.88 -7.06
CA LEU A 362 6.97 20.89 -7.19
C LEU A 362 7.43 22.23 -7.76
N THR A 363 8.40 22.85 -7.10
CA THR A 363 8.97 24.13 -7.54
C THR A 363 10.48 24.00 -7.67
N PRO A 364 11.07 24.27 -8.85
CA PRO A 364 12.52 24.31 -9.03
C PRO A 364 13.14 25.47 -8.23
N ILE A 365 14.39 25.28 -7.79
CA ILE A 365 15.21 26.33 -7.17
C ILE A 365 16.26 26.77 -8.19
N PRO A 366 16.05 27.87 -8.96
CA PRO A 366 16.86 28.22 -10.13
C PRO A 366 18.35 28.43 -9.83
N MET A 367 18.70 28.86 -8.62
CA MET A 367 20.09 29.08 -8.19
C MET A 367 20.97 27.85 -8.35
N TYR A 368 20.41 26.65 -8.15
CA TYR A 368 21.12 25.36 -8.29
C TYR A 368 21.00 24.73 -9.65
N ILE A 369 20.20 25.31 -10.58
CA ILE A 369 19.85 24.71 -11.89
C ILE A 369 20.41 25.53 -13.05
N LYS A 370 20.33 26.86 -12.97
CA LYS A 370 20.64 27.76 -14.08
C LYS A 370 22.08 27.57 -14.58
N GLY A 371 22.21 27.32 -15.87
CA GLY A 371 23.49 27.13 -16.57
C GLY A 371 24.16 25.78 -16.32
N LYS A 372 23.48 24.82 -15.66
CA LYS A 372 24.04 23.51 -15.29
C LYS A 372 23.48 22.39 -16.15
N ARG A 373 24.30 21.35 -16.31
CA ARG A 373 23.89 20.02 -16.77
C ARG A 373 23.34 19.26 -15.55
N VAL A 374 22.08 18.90 -15.59
CA VAL A 374 21.34 18.32 -14.46
C VAL A 374 21.10 16.84 -14.68
N ILE A 375 21.44 16.01 -13.70
CA ILE A 375 20.89 14.67 -13.56
C ILE A 375 19.68 14.77 -12.62
N VAL A 376 18.48 14.42 -13.09
CA VAL A 376 17.31 14.24 -12.23
C VAL A 376 17.05 12.76 -12.03
N ILE A 377 16.88 12.33 -10.77
CA ILE A 377 16.62 10.92 -10.42
C ILE A 377 15.21 10.78 -9.90
N ASP A 378 14.43 9.88 -10.51
CA ASP A 378 13.11 9.46 -10.05
C ASP A 378 13.11 7.95 -9.71
N ASP A 379 12.10 7.49 -9.00
CA ASP A 379 11.96 6.07 -8.65
C ASP A 379 11.48 5.21 -9.83
N SER A 380 10.49 5.70 -10.57
CA SER A 380 9.86 4.98 -11.69
C SER A 380 9.21 5.94 -12.69
N ILE A 381 9.00 5.47 -13.93
CA ILE A 381 8.16 6.15 -14.92
C ILE A 381 7.01 5.21 -15.30
N VAL A 382 5.75 5.67 -15.11
CA VAL A 382 4.54 4.92 -15.44
C VAL A 382 3.92 5.41 -16.74
N ARG A 383 3.32 6.61 -16.74
CA ARG A 383 2.71 7.24 -17.94
C ARG A 383 3.63 8.29 -18.62
N GLY A 384 4.62 8.78 -17.89
CA GLY A 384 5.58 9.78 -18.36
C GLY A 384 5.09 11.23 -18.30
N THR A 385 3.84 11.50 -17.95
CA THR A 385 3.27 12.86 -17.91
C THR A 385 4.00 13.74 -16.89
N THR A 386 4.16 13.24 -15.66
CA THR A 386 4.86 13.95 -14.57
C THR A 386 6.34 14.15 -14.89
N SER A 387 7.01 13.09 -15.38
CA SER A 387 8.43 13.14 -15.69
C SER A 387 8.70 14.19 -16.80
N ARG A 388 7.83 14.28 -17.80
CA ARG A 388 7.91 15.33 -18.84
C ARG A 388 7.78 16.73 -18.24
N GLN A 389 6.81 16.96 -17.35
CA GLN A 389 6.62 18.26 -16.70
C GLN A 389 7.82 18.65 -15.84
N ILE A 390 8.43 17.67 -15.13
CA ILE A 390 9.67 17.92 -14.37
C ILE A 390 10.81 18.34 -15.31
N VAL A 391 11.01 17.66 -16.43
CA VAL A 391 12.03 18.01 -17.42
C VAL A 391 11.79 19.42 -17.97
N GLU A 392 10.56 19.75 -18.35
CA GLU A 392 10.19 21.08 -18.85
C GLU A 392 10.46 22.17 -17.80
N MET A 393 10.08 21.94 -16.53
CA MET A 393 10.35 22.88 -15.43
C MET A 393 11.85 23.09 -15.19
N LEU A 394 12.69 22.08 -15.33
CA LEU A 394 14.14 22.21 -15.15
C LEU A 394 14.76 23.04 -16.27
N PHE A 395 14.33 22.85 -17.53
CA PHE A 395 14.75 23.71 -18.64
C PHE A 395 14.24 25.16 -18.48
N GLU A 396 12.98 25.35 -18.06
CA GLU A 396 12.43 26.69 -17.74
C GLU A 396 13.23 27.37 -16.62
N ALA A 397 13.78 26.61 -15.66
CA ALA A 397 14.66 27.10 -14.61
C ALA A 397 16.10 27.39 -15.09
N GLY A 398 16.42 27.10 -16.37
CA GLY A 398 17.68 27.45 -17.01
C GLY A 398 18.72 26.33 -17.05
N ALA A 399 18.34 25.06 -16.87
CA ALA A 399 19.23 23.93 -17.13
C ALA A 399 19.71 23.92 -18.59
N THR A 400 20.97 23.59 -18.82
CA THR A 400 21.54 23.43 -20.18
C THR A 400 21.30 22.03 -20.74
N GLU A 401 21.32 21.05 -19.86
CA GLU A 401 21.01 19.66 -20.15
C GLU A 401 20.20 19.06 -18.99
N VAL A 402 19.28 18.13 -19.31
CA VAL A 402 18.51 17.37 -18.32
C VAL A 402 18.60 15.88 -18.65
N HIS A 403 19.33 15.15 -17.84
CA HIS A 403 19.48 13.69 -17.91
C HIS A 403 18.50 13.06 -16.90
N PHE A 404 17.48 12.36 -17.38
CA PHE A 404 16.47 11.74 -16.55
C PHE A 404 16.85 10.28 -16.24
N LEU A 405 17.17 9.98 -14.99
CA LEU A 405 17.56 8.66 -14.53
C LEU A 405 16.46 8.05 -13.65
N VAL A 406 16.18 6.78 -13.87
CA VAL A 406 15.11 6.05 -13.18
C VAL A 406 15.73 4.95 -12.34
N ALA A 407 15.45 4.97 -11.04
CA ALA A 407 16.02 4.02 -10.06
C ALA A 407 15.32 2.64 -10.07
N SER A 408 14.59 2.32 -11.13
CA SER A 408 13.99 1.02 -11.40
C SER A 408 14.11 0.66 -12.89
N PRO A 409 13.86 -0.59 -13.28
CA PRO A 409 13.66 -0.97 -14.69
C PRO A 409 12.39 -0.35 -15.28
N PRO A 410 12.21 -0.38 -16.62
CA PRO A 410 10.98 0.06 -17.27
C PRO A 410 9.77 -0.75 -16.82
N VAL A 411 8.70 -0.07 -16.37
CA VAL A 411 7.42 -0.69 -15.99
C VAL A 411 6.63 -0.99 -17.26
N LYS A 412 6.47 -2.27 -17.60
CA LYS A 412 5.87 -2.73 -18.86
C LYS A 412 4.54 -3.46 -18.71
N PHE A 413 4.27 -3.98 -17.51
CA PHE A 413 3.10 -4.83 -17.26
C PHE A 413 2.29 -4.28 -16.10
N PRO A 414 0.95 -4.43 -16.13
CA PRO A 414 0.10 -4.04 -15.00
C PRO A 414 0.33 -4.96 -13.80
N ASP A 415 0.06 -4.43 -12.62
CA ASP A 415 -0.02 -5.22 -11.40
C ASP A 415 -1.45 -5.66 -11.13
N PHE A 416 -1.64 -6.88 -10.62
CA PHE A 416 -2.94 -7.42 -10.24
C PHE A 416 -3.05 -7.74 -8.75
N TYR A 417 -2.04 -7.40 -7.95
CA TYR A 417 -1.92 -7.78 -6.56
C TYR A 417 -2.12 -6.62 -5.57
N GLY A 418 -2.76 -5.55 -6.03
CA GLY A 418 -3.18 -4.42 -5.21
C GLY A 418 -2.44 -3.12 -5.48
N ILE A 419 -1.61 -3.04 -6.53
CA ILE A 419 -1.17 -1.76 -7.09
C ILE A 419 -2.19 -1.33 -8.13
N ASP A 420 -2.68 -0.11 -8.02
CA ASP A 420 -3.49 0.50 -9.07
C ASP A 420 -2.56 0.94 -10.21
N THR A 421 -2.28 0.03 -11.12
CA THR A 421 -1.57 0.32 -12.36
C THR A 421 -2.57 0.62 -13.48
N PRO A 422 -2.23 1.55 -14.39
CA PRO A 422 -3.06 1.76 -15.57
C PRO A 422 -3.07 0.51 -16.46
N ASP A 423 -4.01 0.48 -17.41
CA ASP A 423 -4.00 -0.51 -18.48
C ASP A 423 -2.62 -0.58 -19.14
N GLN A 424 -2.21 -1.76 -19.61
CA GLN A 424 -0.88 -1.95 -20.22
C GLN A 424 -0.60 -0.94 -21.36
N LYS A 425 -1.60 -0.60 -22.15
CA LYS A 425 -1.50 0.40 -23.24
C LYS A 425 -1.13 1.80 -22.75
N ASP A 426 -1.41 2.13 -21.50
CA ASP A 426 -1.13 3.44 -20.88
C ASP A 426 0.24 3.45 -20.17
N LEU A 427 0.90 2.29 -20.03
CA LEU A 427 2.27 2.18 -19.55
C LEU A 427 3.21 2.64 -20.67
N ILE A 428 3.93 3.74 -20.45
CA ILE A 428 4.77 4.33 -21.51
C ILE A 428 5.83 3.34 -22.00
N ALA A 429 6.43 2.55 -21.10
CA ALA A 429 7.47 1.59 -21.44
C ALA A 429 6.93 0.27 -22.05
N ALA A 430 5.61 0.04 -22.01
CA ALA A 430 4.98 -1.06 -22.74
C ALA A 430 4.81 -0.72 -24.24
N THR A 431 4.70 0.58 -24.57
CA THR A 431 4.35 1.06 -25.92
C THR A 431 5.47 1.79 -26.63
N LYS A 432 6.53 2.21 -25.93
CA LYS A 432 7.62 3.03 -26.47
C LYS A 432 8.99 2.47 -26.08
N SER A 433 9.96 2.62 -27.01
CA SER A 433 11.38 2.39 -26.70
C SER A 433 11.93 3.48 -25.77
N VAL A 434 13.11 3.25 -25.19
CA VAL A 434 13.77 4.25 -24.32
C VAL A 434 14.05 5.55 -25.09
N GLU A 435 14.42 5.45 -26.36
CA GLU A 435 14.66 6.61 -27.25
C GLU A 435 13.36 7.39 -27.53
N GLU A 436 12.24 6.69 -27.69
CA GLU A 436 10.93 7.34 -27.87
C GLU A 436 10.44 7.97 -26.56
N ILE A 437 10.70 7.33 -25.40
CA ILE A 437 10.44 7.90 -24.07
C ILE A 437 11.28 9.17 -23.88
N GLN A 438 12.57 9.15 -24.24
CA GLN A 438 13.43 10.33 -24.18
C GLN A 438 12.85 11.50 -24.99
N LYS A 439 12.41 11.23 -26.22
CA LYS A 439 11.78 12.24 -27.08
C LYS A 439 10.47 12.75 -26.48
N HIS A 440 9.66 11.86 -25.91
CA HIS A 440 8.41 12.21 -25.24
C HIS A 440 8.63 13.11 -24.04
N LEU A 441 9.64 12.81 -23.20
CA LEU A 441 10.00 13.62 -22.04
C LEU A 441 10.72 14.92 -22.42
N LYS A 442 11.23 15.04 -23.66
CA LYS A 442 12.10 16.12 -24.12
C LYS A 442 13.41 16.23 -23.33
N ALA A 443 13.86 15.13 -22.75
CA ALA A 443 15.09 15.08 -21.95
C ALA A 443 16.32 14.95 -22.85
N THR A 444 17.48 15.40 -22.37
CA THR A 444 18.77 15.22 -23.04
C THR A 444 19.11 13.74 -23.15
N SER A 445 18.83 12.97 -22.10
CA SER A 445 18.88 11.50 -22.11
C SER A 445 17.92 10.90 -21.08
N VAL A 446 17.51 9.64 -21.31
CA VAL A 446 16.78 8.82 -20.35
C VAL A 446 17.55 7.52 -20.12
N ARG A 447 17.74 7.13 -18.86
CA ARG A 447 18.40 5.87 -18.48
C ARG A 447 17.64 5.23 -17.33
N TYR A 448 17.59 3.92 -17.34
CA TYR A 448 16.97 3.09 -16.31
C TYR A 448 18.02 2.26 -15.57
N LEU A 449 17.77 1.95 -14.32
CA LEU A 449 18.46 0.89 -13.63
C LEU A 449 18.15 -0.45 -14.32
N SER A 450 19.18 -1.26 -14.56
CA SER A 450 18.96 -2.58 -15.15
C SER A 450 18.19 -3.49 -14.19
N TYR A 451 17.44 -4.47 -14.72
CA TYR A 451 16.73 -5.46 -13.91
C TYR A 451 17.69 -6.23 -12.98
N GLY A 452 18.80 -6.72 -13.53
CA GLY A 452 19.82 -7.41 -12.72
C GLY A 452 20.47 -6.50 -11.68
N GLY A 453 20.69 -5.21 -12.02
CA GLY A 453 21.20 -4.21 -11.09
C GLY A 453 20.24 -3.91 -9.94
N MET A 454 18.93 -3.85 -10.21
CA MET A 454 17.91 -3.67 -9.19
C MET A 454 17.91 -4.85 -8.20
N ILE A 455 17.88 -6.08 -8.69
CA ILE A 455 17.93 -7.28 -7.84
C ILE A 455 19.22 -7.31 -7.01
N ALA A 456 20.38 -7.12 -7.66
CA ALA A 456 21.67 -7.11 -6.97
C ALA A 456 21.75 -6.06 -5.85
N ALA A 457 21.15 -4.90 -6.05
CA ALA A 457 21.15 -3.81 -5.08
C ALA A 457 20.31 -4.10 -3.82
N THR A 458 19.35 -5.03 -3.88
CA THR A 458 18.59 -5.48 -2.70
C THR A 458 19.45 -6.34 -1.76
N GLY A 459 20.47 -7.02 -2.30
CA GLY A 459 21.27 -8.02 -1.58
C GLY A 459 20.47 -9.28 -1.22
N LEU A 460 19.37 -9.55 -1.95
CA LEU A 460 18.50 -10.71 -1.80
C LEU A 460 18.42 -11.47 -3.14
N SER A 461 17.93 -12.71 -3.10
CA SER A 461 17.77 -13.53 -4.31
C SER A 461 16.51 -13.12 -5.09
N GLU A 462 16.58 -13.20 -6.42
CA GLU A 462 15.46 -12.86 -7.32
C GLU A 462 14.18 -13.67 -7.05
N ASP A 463 14.35 -14.92 -6.65
CA ASP A 463 13.24 -15.83 -6.36
C ASP A 463 12.39 -15.41 -5.14
N GLN A 464 12.87 -14.48 -4.33
CA GLN A 464 12.13 -13.88 -3.22
C GLN A 464 11.17 -12.75 -3.64
N PHE A 465 11.19 -12.36 -4.92
CA PHE A 465 10.43 -11.21 -5.39
C PHE A 465 9.36 -11.54 -6.42
N CYS A 466 8.23 -10.84 -6.33
CA CYS A 466 7.33 -10.61 -7.45
C CYS A 466 7.85 -9.39 -8.22
N THR A 467 8.19 -9.59 -9.48
CA THR A 467 8.69 -8.56 -10.40
C THR A 467 7.80 -8.45 -11.64
N SER A 468 6.55 -8.86 -11.52
CA SER A 468 5.58 -8.97 -12.62
C SER A 468 5.43 -7.69 -13.45
N CYS A 469 5.48 -6.53 -12.80
CA CYS A 469 5.40 -5.23 -13.46
C CYS A 469 6.56 -4.93 -14.44
N PHE A 470 7.69 -5.64 -14.31
CA PHE A 470 8.84 -5.52 -15.20
C PHE A 470 8.94 -6.63 -16.22
N ASN A 471 8.67 -7.89 -15.84
CA ASN A 471 8.90 -9.08 -16.66
C ASN A 471 7.62 -9.81 -17.13
N GLY A 472 6.44 -9.43 -16.62
CA GLY A 472 5.16 -10.07 -16.99
C GLY A 472 4.97 -11.49 -16.41
N VAL A 473 5.82 -11.91 -15.45
CA VAL A 473 5.71 -13.21 -14.78
C VAL A 473 4.95 -13.04 -13.47
N TYR A 474 3.77 -13.60 -13.39
CA TYR A 474 2.87 -13.49 -12.25
C TYR A 474 2.97 -14.73 -11.35
N PRO A 475 3.44 -14.60 -10.09
CA PRO A 475 3.62 -15.75 -9.20
C PRO A 475 2.31 -16.39 -8.73
N ILE A 476 1.22 -15.64 -8.71
CA ILE A 476 -0.14 -16.13 -8.46
C ILE A 476 -0.92 -16.02 -9.77
N ASP A 477 -1.69 -17.05 -10.10
CA ASP A 477 -2.48 -17.08 -11.31
C ASP A 477 -3.51 -15.94 -11.34
N ILE A 478 -3.42 -15.07 -12.33
CA ILE A 478 -4.30 -13.92 -12.55
C ILE A 478 -5.61 -14.25 -13.25
N LYS A 479 -5.81 -15.54 -13.61
CA LYS A 479 -7.06 -16.09 -14.16
C LYS A 479 -7.59 -15.28 -15.35
N GLU A 480 -8.84 -14.85 -15.25
CA GLU A 480 -9.53 -14.06 -16.27
C GLU A 480 -8.85 -12.72 -16.60
N ARG A 481 -8.05 -12.16 -15.67
CA ARG A 481 -7.30 -10.92 -15.89
C ARG A 481 -6.14 -11.08 -16.87
N ALA A 482 -5.73 -12.32 -17.21
CA ALA A 482 -4.69 -12.58 -18.21
C ALA A 482 -5.01 -11.98 -19.60
N GLN A 483 -6.27 -11.80 -19.95
CA GLN A 483 -6.71 -11.15 -21.18
C GLN A 483 -6.40 -9.64 -21.24
N GLU A 484 -6.11 -9.01 -20.11
CA GLU A 484 -5.73 -7.58 -20.02
C GLU A 484 -4.28 -7.35 -20.44
N ILE A 485 -3.47 -8.41 -20.52
CA ILE A 485 -2.10 -8.35 -21.02
C ILE A 485 -2.15 -8.53 -22.55
N THR A 486 -2.07 -7.40 -23.26
CA THR A 486 -2.25 -7.35 -24.72
C THR A 486 -0.95 -7.16 -25.51
N LEU A 487 0.11 -6.68 -24.86
CA LEU A 487 1.42 -6.41 -25.45
C LEU A 487 2.45 -7.38 -24.84
N LYS A 488 3.27 -7.98 -25.69
CA LYS A 488 4.34 -8.92 -25.30
C LYS A 488 5.67 -8.23 -25.09
#